data_7030099a2acb21e3b446126f8a8a0604
#
_entry.id   7030099a2acb21e3b446126f8a8a0604
#
_cell.length_a   1.000
_cell.length_b   1.000
_cell.length_c   1.000
_cell.angle_alpha   90.00
_cell.angle_beta   90.00
_cell.angle_gamma   90.00
#
_symmetry.space_group_name_H-M   'P 1'
#
loop_
_entity.id
_entity.type
_entity.pdbx_description
1 polymer ?
#
loop_
_entity_poly.entity_id
_entity_poly.type
_entity_poly.pdbx_seq_one_letter_code
_entity_poly.pdbx_strand_id
1 'polypeptide(L)'
;KNASIIYRGEDNSYYEKMLATGEVKCIDEEVPFEIPVGWEWCRLNEVATSVTDFVASGSFASLRENVKYYSTKEYALLVRTKDLSCNFSKDLVYTDKHGYDFLSNSNLFGGELILPNIGASIGKVFIVPNLNMPMTLAPNSVMIRLDDECTKSWLYNVFSSPFGYDTLWSISSSTAQGKFNKTDFRKVLVPIPPIEEQNRIVTKIKELSPYIEKYSKAQEHLDVWNVAIKEILQKSILQEAIQGKLVPQIAEEGTAQELLEHVKAEKQKLVKEGKLKKSALNDSVIFHGDDNKYCEKSGEDTICID
;
A
#
# COMPACT_ATOMS: atom_id res chain seq x y z
N LYS A 1 -5.99 35.03 -17.24
CA LYS A 1 -5.44 35.26 -18.60
C LYS A 1 -5.41 34.02 -19.49
N ASN A 2 -5.65 32.84 -18.95
CA ASN A 2 -5.59 31.54 -19.65
C ASN A 2 -6.91 30.73 -19.49
N ALA A 3 -8.03 31.42 -19.31
CA ALA A 3 -9.32 30.75 -19.24
C ALA A 3 -9.72 30.28 -20.64
N SER A 4 -10.22 29.06 -20.74
CA SER A 4 -10.72 28.44 -21.96
C SER A 4 -12.08 27.81 -21.74
N ILE A 5 -12.77 27.52 -22.82
CA ILE A 5 -14.00 26.73 -22.83
C ILE A 5 -13.77 25.53 -23.73
N ILE A 6 -14.05 24.35 -23.22
CA ILE A 6 -14.03 23.10 -23.98
C ILE A 6 -15.46 22.77 -24.39
N TYR A 7 -15.68 22.47 -25.65
CA TYR A 7 -16.99 22.17 -26.19
C TYR A 7 -16.91 21.12 -27.31
N ARG A 8 -18.03 20.49 -27.58
CA ARG A 8 -18.17 19.52 -28.67
C ARG A 8 -18.64 20.23 -29.93
N GLY A 9 -17.92 20.08 -31.04
CA GLY A 9 -18.27 20.61 -32.33
C GLY A 9 -19.38 19.83 -33.05
N GLU A 10 -19.87 20.36 -34.18
CA GLU A 10 -20.88 19.68 -35.02
C GLU A 10 -20.37 18.34 -35.61
N ASP A 11 -19.06 18.21 -35.75
CA ASP A 11 -18.37 16.99 -36.20
C ASP A 11 -18.13 15.97 -35.07
N ASN A 12 -18.67 16.24 -33.88
CA ASN A 12 -18.51 15.43 -32.68
C ASN A 12 -17.11 15.48 -32.03
N SER A 13 -16.16 16.22 -32.56
CA SER A 13 -14.82 16.39 -31.99
C SER A 13 -14.81 17.45 -30.87
N TYR A 14 -13.86 17.32 -29.91
CA TYR A 14 -13.71 18.29 -28.85
C TYR A 14 -12.78 19.44 -29.24
N TYR A 15 -13.21 20.65 -28.94
CA TYR A 15 -12.50 21.89 -29.22
C TYR A 15 -12.29 22.70 -27.95
N GLU A 16 -11.11 23.30 -27.82
CA GLU A 16 -10.80 24.27 -26.77
C GLU A 16 -10.73 25.66 -27.37
N LYS A 17 -11.53 26.60 -26.85
CA LYS A 17 -11.50 28.02 -27.24
C LYS A 17 -10.90 28.86 -26.13
N MET A 18 -9.79 29.50 -26.41
CA MET A 18 -9.15 30.44 -25.49
C MET A 18 -9.96 31.74 -25.38
N LEU A 19 -10.43 32.10 -24.18
CA LEU A 19 -11.30 33.28 -24.00
C LEU A 19 -10.57 34.62 -24.27
N ALA A 20 -9.26 34.68 -24.02
CA ALA A 20 -8.48 35.89 -24.17
C ALA A 20 -8.14 36.23 -25.65
N THR A 21 -7.90 35.21 -26.47
CA THR A 21 -7.46 35.35 -27.86
C THR A 21 -8.53 35.00 -28.89
N GLY A 22 -9.55 34.26 -28.47
CA GLY A 22 -10.56 33.69 -29.36
C GLY A 22 -10.03 32.50 -30.19
N GLU A 23 -8.79 32.08 -29.99
CA GLU A 23 -8.17 30.95 -30.68
C GLU A 23 -8.91 29.65 -30.35
N VAL A 24 -9.15 28.83 -31.36
CA VAL A 24 -9.81 27.53 -31.25
C VAL A 24 -8.85 26.44 -31.68
N LYS A 25 -8.67 25.44 -30.85
CA LYS A 25 -7.82 24.26 -31.12
C LYS A 25 -8.67 22.99 -30.97
N CYS A 26 -8.55 22.07 -31.91
CA CYS A 26 -9.07 20.72 -31.75
C CYS A 26 -8.21 20.00 -30.69
N ILE A 27 -8.87 19.39 -29.69
CA ILE A 27 -8.24 18.63 -28.58
C ILE A 27 -8.76 17.20 -28.48
N ASP A 28 -9.35 16.70 -29.54
CA ASP A 28 -9.99 15.38 -29.58
C ASP A 28 -9.01 14.27 -29.18
N GLU A 29 -7.75 14.37 -29.62
CA GLU A 29 -6.67 13.44 -29.24
C GLU A 29 -6.24 13.57 -27.77
N GLU A 30 -6.56 14.67 -27.08
CA GLU A 30 -6.27 14.88 -25.68
C GLU A 30 -7.35 14.29 -24.76
N VAL A 31 -8.57 14.06 -25.30
CA VAL A 31 -9.72 13.56 -24.55
C VAL A 31 -9.66 12.02 -24.45
N PRO A 32 -9.53 11.46 -23.25
CA PRO A 32 -9.24 10.03 -23.06
C PRO A 32 -10.47 9.13 -23.23
N PHE A 33 -11.68 9.65 -23.02
CA PHE A 33 -12.95 8.90 -23.13
C PHE A 33 -14.14 9.86 -23.24
N GLU A 34 -15.27 9.30 -23.70
CA GLU A 34 -16.53 10.05 -23.75
C GLU A 34 -17.13 10.22 -22.36
N ILE A 35 -17.61 11.43 -22.06
CA ILE A 35 -18.29 11.75 -20.80
C ILE A 35 -19.82 11.73 -20.97
N PRO A 36 -20.60 11.48 -19.88
CA PRO A 36 -22.06 11.53 -19.90
C PRO A 36 -22.60 12.90 -20.32
N VAL A 37 -23.82 12.92 -20.85
CA VAL A 37 -24.52 14.16 -21.14
C VAL A 37 -24.69 14.98 -19.86
N GLY A 38 -24.34 16.26 -19.93
CA GLY A 38 -24.35 17.17 -18.79
C GLY A 38 -23.06 17.25 -18.00
N TRP A 39 -22.08 16.44 -18.36
CA TRP A 39 -20.71 16.60 -17.83
C TRP A 39 -19.89 17.46 -18.79
N GLU A 40 -18.86 18.13 -18.25
CA GLU A 40 -17.96 18.98 -19.01
C GLU A 40 -16.50 18.55 -18.79
N TRP A 41 -15.68 18.62 -19.86
CA TRP A 41 -14.23 18.59 -19.71
C TRP A 41 -13.73 20.00 -19.38
N CYS A 42 -12.89 20.12 -18.35
CA CYS A 42 -12.27 21.36 -17.97
C CYS A 42 -10.77 21.19 -17.77
N ARG A 43 -10.00 22.27 -17.95
CA ARG A 43 -8.61 22.29 -17.46
C ARG A 43 -8.61 22.41 -15.94
N LEU A 44 -7.72 21.68 -15.25
CA LEU A 44 -7.64 21.71 -13.78
C LEU A 44 -7.55 23.15 -13.23
N ASN A 45 -6.81 24.01 -13.92
CA ASN A 45 -6.65 25.43 -13.52
C ASN A 45 -7.96 26.24 -13.52
N GLU A 46 -9.00 25.79 -14.21
CA GLU A 46 -10.29 26.48 -14.27
C GLU A 46 -11.21 26.10 -13.12
N VAL A 47 -11.01 24.90 -12.59
CA VAL A 47 -11.79 24.36 -11.47
C VAL A 47 -11.14 24.68 -10.13
N ALA A 48 -9.80 24.68 -10.07
CA ALA A 48 -9.05 24.92 -8.86
C ALA A 48 -8.90 26.42 -8.55
N THR A 49 -9.14 26.83 -7.31
CA THR A 49 -8.83 28.19 -6.83
C THR A 49 -7.34 28.47 -6.92
N SER A 50 -6.51 27.46 -6.65
CA SER A 50 -5.05 27.56 -6.80
C SER A 50 -4.41 26.19 -7.03
N VAL A 51 -3.46 26.14 -7.98
CA VAL A 51 -2.55 25.01 -8.16
C VAL A 51 -1.13 25.53 -8.02
N THR A 52 -0.40 25.07 -7.00
CA THR A 52 0.93 25.60 -6.66
C THR A 52 1.87 24.51 -6.15
N ASP A 53 3.14 24.85 -5.96
CA ASP A 53 4.17 23.97 -5.42
C ASP A 53 5.11 24.75 -4.48
N PHE A 54 6.05 24.05 -3.86
CA PHE A 54 7.05 24.62 -2.97
C PHE A 54 7.90 25.72 -3.63
N VAL A 55 8.22 25.58 -4.92
CA VAL A 55 9.07 26.55 -5.65
C VAL A 55 8.29 27.79 -6.14
N ALA A 56 7.00 27.89 -5.83
CA ALA A 56 6.21 29.07 -6.16
C ALA A 56 6.66 30.34 -5.43
N SER A 57 7.41 30.20 -4.31
CA SER A 57 7.89 31.31 -3.49
C SER A 57 9.28 31.84 -3.89
N GLY A 58 9.98 31.19 -4.81
CA GLY A 58 11.28 31.66 -5.26
C GLY A 58 12.16 30.62 -5.93
N SER A 59 13.36 31.04 -6.33
CA SER A 59 14.36 30.13 -6.89
C SER A 59 14.90 29.19 -5.84
N PHE A 60 15.52 28.07 -6.26
CA PHE A 60 16.16 27.13 -5.32
C PHE A 60 17.23 27.77 -4.45
N ALA A 61 17.98 28.76 -4.96
CA ALA A 61 18.96 29.51 -4.17
C ALA A 61 18.26 30.31 -3.07
N SER A 62 17.23 31.10 -3.43
CA SER A 62 16.44 31.90 -2.50
C SER A 62 15.74 31.03 -1.42
N LEU A 63 15.21 29.86 -1.81
CA LEU A 63 14.60 28.91 -0.88
C LEU A 63 15.61 28.38 0.14
N ARG A 64 16.86 28.06 -0.27
CA ARG A 64 17.91 27.61 0.65
C ARG A 64 18.34 28.66 1.65
N GLU A 65 18.34 29.91 1.27
CA GLU A 65 18.70 31.04 2.13
C GLU A 65 17.62 31.34 3.15
N ASN A 66 16.35 31.26 2.76
CA ASN A 66 15.23 31.74 3.57
C ASN A 66 14.46 30.63 4.31
N VAL A 67 14.57 29.36 3.90
CA VAL A 67 13.82 28.27 4.51
C VAL A 67 14.77 27.30 5.23
N LYS A 68 14.76 27.34 6.54
CA LYS A 68 15.52 26.42 7.39
C LYS A 68 14.67 25.23 7.81
N TYR A 69 15.30 24.06 7.90
CA TYR A 69 14.65 22.82 8.31
C TYR A 69 15.07 22.40 9.69
N TYR A 70 14.10 22.14 10.58
CA TYR A 70 14.31 21.72 11.95
C TYR A 70 13.66 20.35 12.19
N SER A 71 14.36 19.47 12.92
CA SER A 71 13.82 18.19 13.38
C SER A 71 13.08 18.30 14.72
N THR A 72 13.24 19.41 15.42
CA THR A 72 12.50 19.76 16.63
C THR A 72 11.33 20.66 16.28
N LYS A 73 10.28 20.63 17.12
CA LYS A 73 9.09 21.44 16.89
C LYS A 73 9.44 22.93 16.85
N GLU A 74 9.07 23.58 15.74
CA GLU A 74 9.22 24.99 15.47
C GLU A 74 7.89 25.64 15.07
N TYR A 75 7.92 26.86 14.48
CA TYR A 75 6.73 27.64 14.19
C TYR A 75 5.73 26.92 13.28
N ALA A 76 6.19 26.36 12.16
CA ALA A 76 5.32 25.73 11.19
C ALA A 76 5.81 24.34 10.76
N LEU A 77 4.90 23.44 10.51
CA LEU A 77 5.17 22.10 9.99
C LEU A 77 5.35 22.14 8.46
N LEU A 78 6.47 21.61 7.96
CA LEU A 78 6.71 21.33 6.54
C LEU A 78 6.07 19.99 6.18
N VAL A 79 4.91 20.03 5.57
CA VAL A 79 4.12 18.82 5.24
C VAL A 79 4.67 18.13 4.00
N ARG A 80 5.20 16.93 4.20
CA ARG A 80 5.66 16.04 3.13
C ARG A 80 4.62 14.96 2.87
N THR A 81 4.59 14.42 1.66
CA THR A 81 3.71 13.27 1.33
C THR A 81 4.00 12.03 2.17
N LYS A 82 5.26 11.86 2.64
CA LYS A 82 5.63 10.84 3.64
C LYS A 82 4.86 11.03 4.96
N ASP A 83 4.74 12.25 5.44
CA ASP A 83 4.07 12.56 6.70
C ASP A 83 2.57 12.23 6.62
N LEU A 84 1.95 12.57 5.49
CA LEU A 84 0.56 12.21 5.20
C LEU A 84 0.37 10.68 5.11
N SER A 85 1.31 9.95 4.50
CA SER A 85 1.25 8.49 4.39
C SER A 85 1.36 7.77 5.73
N CYS A 86 2.09 8.34 6.71
CA CYS A 86 2.29 7.74 8.03
C CYS A 86 1.49 8.45 9.15
N ASN A 87 0.49 9.24 8.77
CA ASN A 87 -0.37 9.99 9.70
C ASN A 87 0.42 10.80 10.74
N PHE A 88 1.46 11.49 10.30
CA PHE A 88 2.32 12.37 11.12
C PHE A 88 2.95 11.71 12.36
N SER A 89 3.21 10.41 12.29
CA SER A 89 3.60 9.61 13.46
C SER A 89 5.06 9.82 13.91
N LYS A 90 5.98 10.24 13.02
CA LYS A 90 7.41 10.36 13.32
C LYS A 90 8.19 11.18 12.29
N ASP A 91 9.40 11.58 12.67
CA ASP A 91 10.38 12.26 11.80
C ASP A 91 9.85 13.55 11.15
N LEU A 92 9.01 14.31 11.85
CA LEU A 92 8.44 15.55 11.34
C LEU A 92 9.52 16.61 11.11
N VAL A 93 9.31 17.46 10.12
CA VAL A 93 10.20 18.57 9.78
C VAL A 93 9.44 19.88 9.91
N TYR A 94 10.09 20.85 10.52
CA TYR A 94 9.52 22.17 10.79
C TYR A 94 10.35 23.26 10.13
N THR A 95 9.76 24.44 10.06
CA THR A 95 10.44 25.69 9.70
C THR A 95 10.10 26.79 10.69
N ASP A 96 10.96 27.80 10.79
CA ASP A 96 10.72 28.99 11.60
C ASP A 96 9.67 29.92 10.98
N LYS A 97 9.31 30.97 11.71
CA LYS A 97 8.35 31.96 11.23
C LYS A 97 8.80 32.63 9.94
N HIS A 98 10.10 32.92 9.80
CA HIS A 98 10.64 33.52 8.59
C HIS A 98 10.45 32.63 7.36
N GLY A 99 10.78 31.34 7.49
CA GLY A 99 10.57 30.36 6.41
C GLY A 99 9.10 30.19 6.05
N TYR A 100 8.20 30.18 7.04
CA TYR A 100 6.76 30.11 6.82
C TYR A 100 6.22 31.34 6.06
N ASP A 101 6.62 32.55 6.47
CA ASP A 101 6.20 33.79 5.83
C ASP A 101 6.75 33.88 4.40
N PHE A 102 7.99 33.41 4.18
CA PHE A 102 8.59 33.31 2.87
C PHE A 102 7.82 32.34 1.94
N LEU A 103 7.33 31.23 2.48
CA LEU A 103 6.57 30.21 1.78
C LEU A 103 5.06 30.53 1.66
N SER A 104 4.65 31.77 1.80
CA SER A 104 3.24 32.22 1.83
C SER A 104 2.39 31.69 0.67
N ASN A 105 2.97 31.49 -0.52
CA ASN A 105 2.28 30.94 -1.70
C ASN A 105 1.96 29.43 -1.59
N SER A 106 2.60 28.73 -0.67
CA SER A 106 2.44 27.28 -0.46
C SER A 106 2.04 26.89 0.97
N ASN A 107 1.56 27.84 1.75
CA ASN A 107 1.00 27.57 3.07
C ASN A 107 -0.26 26.71 2.97
N LEU A 108 -0.46 25.87 3.99
CA LEU A 108 -1.55 24.93 4.08
C LEU A 108 -2.44 25.27 5.27
N PHE A 109 -3.75 25.14 5.07
CA PHE A 109 -4.77 25.49 6.07
C PHE A 109 -5.64 24.30 6.48
N GLY A 110 -5.46 23.16 5.80
CA GLY A 110 -6.29 21.97 5.92
C GLY A 110 -7.33 21.90 4.81
N GLY A 111 -7.52 20.71 4.28
CA GLY A 111 -8.45 20.43 3.18
C GLY A 111 -7.85 20.52 1.77
N GLU A 112 -6.63 21.01 1.61
CA GLU A 112 -5.98 21.00 0.29
C GLU A 112 -5.65 19.58 -0.16
N LEU A 113 -5.67 19.35 -1.49
CA LEU A 113 -5.16 18.12 -2.08
C LEU A 113 -3.67 18.26 -2.35
N ILE A 114 -2.87 17.29 -1.88
CA ILE A 114 -1.43 17.21 -2.16
C ILE A 114 -1.14 15.96 -2.97
N LEU A 115 -0.37 16.14 -4.05
CA LEU A 115 0.11 15.08 -4.91
C LEU A 115 1.64 15.10 -4.97
N PRO A 116 2.32 13.96 -4.76
CA PRO A 116 3.74 13.83 -5.06
C PRO A 116 3.97 14.05 -6.55
N ASN A 117 4.95 14.88 -6.92
CA ASN A 117 5.24 15.17 -8.31
C ASN A 117 6.56 14.55 -8.80
N ILE A 118 7.14 13.63 -8.02
CA ILE A 118 8.40 12.95 -8.36
C ILE A 118 8.40 11.48 -7.92
N GLY A 119 8.95 10.62 -8.76
CA GLY A 119 9.29 9.22 -8.47
C GLY A 119 8.09 8.29 -8.34
N ALA A 120 8.31 7.13 -7.72
CA ALA A 120 7.32 6.05 -7.59
C ALA A 120 6.05 6.40 -6.78
N SER A 121 6.02 7.59 -6.17
CA SER A 121 4.85 8.07 -5.42
C SER A 121 3.86 8.86 -6.29
N ILE A 122 4.18 9.14 -7.54
CA ILE A 122 3.24 9.75 -8.49
C ILE A 122 2.00 8.88 -8.60
N GLY A 123 0.81 9.50 -8.60
CA GLY A 123 -0.48 8.82 -8.58
C GLY A 123 -1.12 8.71 -7.20
N LYS A 124 -0.36 8.99 -6.12
CA LYS A 124 -0.95 9.12 -4.78
C LYS A 124 -1.56 10.50 -4.61
N VAL A 125 -2.68 10.56 -3.91
CA VAL A 125 -3.39 11.80 -3.57
C VAL A 125 -3.67 11.83 -2.08
N PHE A 126 -3.47 12.98 -1.46
CA PHE A 126 -3.71 13.16 -0.03
C PHE A 126 -4.54 14.40 0.22
N ILE A 127 -5.40 14.34 1.22
CA ILE A 127 -6.10 15.50 1.78
C ILE A 127 -5.31 15.95 3.01
N VAL A 128 -4.98 17.23 3.09
CA VAL A 128 -4.28 17.81 4.25
C VAL A 128 -5.24 17.87 5.43
N PRO A 129 -4.95 17.24 6.57
CA PRO A 129 -5.76 17.39 7.77
C PRO A 129 -5.55 18.78 8.41
N ASN A 130 -6.53 19.25 9.17
CA ASN A 130 -6.34 20.42 10.01
C ASN A 130 -5.66 20.01 11.32
N LEU A 131 -4.40 20.42 11.50
CA LEU A 131 -3.60 20.08 12.69
C LEU A 131 -3.61 21.19 13.77
N ASN A 132 -4.40 22.25 13.61
CA ASN A 132 -4.45 23.40 14.53
C ASN A 132 -3.05 24.06 14.77
N MET A 133 -2.19 24.03 13.77
CA MET A 133 -0.88 24.67 13.76
C MET A 133 -0.55 25.18 12.36
N PRO A 134 0.35 26.20 12.22
CA PRO A 134 0.82 26.63 10.92
C PRO A 134 1.46 25.47 10.14
N MET A 135 1.10 25.36 8.86
CA MET A 135 1.61 24.34 7.96
C MET A 135 2.01 24.94 6.61
N THR A 136 3.01 24.38 5.97
CA THR A 136 3.41 24.74 4.61
C THR A 136 3.83 23.51 3.83
N LEU A 137 3.70 23.58 2.51
CA LEU A 137 4.03 22.47 1.61
C LEU A 137 5.54 22.24 1.59
N ALA A 138 5.97 21.00 1.69
CA ALA A 138 7.36 20.63 1.48
C ALA A 138 7.71 20.43 -0.02
N PRO A 139 9.00 20.36 -0.39
CA PRO A 139 9.44 20.06 -1.76
C PRO A 139 8.88 18.73 -2.30
N ASN A 140 8.90 18.61 -3.63
CA ASN A 140 8.52 17.41 -4.38
C ASN A 140 7.02 17.06 -4.29
N SER A 141 6.19 18.08 -4.12
CA SER A 141 4.73 17.97 -4.12
C SER A 141 4.11 19.16 -4.82
N VAL A 142 2.93 18.94 -5.38
CA VAL A 142 2.02 19.99 -5.85
C VAL A 142 0.77 19.99 -4.99
N MET A 143 0.18 21.16 -4.84
CA MET A 143 -1.02 21.38 -4.05
C MET A 143 -2.13 21.92 -4.94
N ILE A 144 -3.36 21.43 -4.73
CA ILE A 144 -4.58 21.98 -5.30
C ILE A 144 -5.42 22.53 -4.15
N ARG A 145 -5.83 23.78 -4.27
CA ARG A 145 -6.80 24.40 -3.37
C ARG A 145 -8.14 24.57 -4.09
N LEU A 146 -9.20 24.21 -3.41
CA LEU A 146 -10.56 24.28 -3.89
C LEU A 146 -11.43 24.88 -2.77
N ASP A 147 -12.37 25.76 -3.14
CA ASP A 147 -13.26 26.37 -2.17
C ASP A 147 -14.49 25.47 -1.89
N ASP A 148 -14.89 24.68 -2.89
CA ASP A 148 -16.02 23.76 -2.76
C ASP A 148 -15.60 22.36 -2.32
N GLU A 149 -16.17 21.90 -1.19
CA GLU A 149 -15.90 20.57 -0.60
C GLU A 149 -16.33 19.40 -1.49
N CYS A 150 -17.40 19.58 -2.26
CA CYS A 150 -17.90 18.53 -3.15
C CYS A 150 -16.95 18.32 -4.31
N THR A 151 -16.57 19.38 -5.01
CA THR A 151 -15.61 19.36 -6.11
C THR A 151 -14.23 18.87 -5.64
N LYS A 152 -13.81 19.23 -4.42
CA LYS A 152 -12.60 18.70 -3.80
C LYS A 152 -12.66 17.18 -3.64
N SER A 153 -13.74 16.67 -3.06
CA SER A 153 -13.96 15.23 -2.89
C SER A 153 -14.04 14.50 -4.24
N TRP A 154 -14.65 15.15 -5.24
CA TRP A 154 -14.70 14.64 -6.60
C TRP A 154 -13.30 14.53 -7.21
N LEU A 155 -12.51 15.60 -7.21
CA LEU A 155 -11.15 15.61 -7.77
C LEU A 155 -10.20 14.67 -7.01
N TYR A 156 -10.39 14.49 -5.69
CA TYR A 156 -9.69 13.45 -4.95
C TYR A 156 -9.92 12.07 -5.57
N ASN A 157 -11.18 11.72 -5.86
CA ASN A 157 -11.52 10.45 -6.50
C ASN A 157 -11.00 10.35 -7.93
N VAL A 158 -11.09 11.44 -8.71
CA VAL A 158 -10.56 11.50 -10.08
C VAL A 158 -9.06 11.19 -10.09
N PHE A 159 -8.26 11.91 -9.29
CA PHE A 159 -6.81 11.69 -9.25
C PHE A 159 -6.38 10.40 -8.55
N SER A 160 -7.24 9.79 -7.73
CA SER A 160 -7.01 8.48 -7.11
C SER A 160 -7.41 7.31 -8.01
N SER A 161 -8.05 7.58 -9.15
CA SER A 161 -8.48 6.56 -10.12
C SER A 161 -7.33 6.14 -11.06
N PRO A 162 -7.47 5.02 -11.80
CA PRO A 162 -6.54 4.64 -12.87
C PRO A 162 -6.38 5.76 -13.91
N PHE A 163 -7.46 6.43 -14.29
CA PHE A 163 -7.42 7.60 -15.19
C PHE A 163 -6.53 8.72 -14.63
N GLY A 164 -6.68 9.06 -13.35
CA GLY A 164 -5.84 10.08 -12.71
C GLY A 164 -4.37 9.68 -12.66
N TYR A 165 -4.08 8.41 -12.38
CA TYR A 165 -2.74 7.87 -12.43
C TYR A 165 -2.11 8.00 -13.82
N ASP A 166 -2.80 7.56 -14.86
CA ASP A 166 -2.32 7.62 -16.24
C ASP A 166 -2.13 9.06 -16.71
N THR A 167 -3.04 9.98 -16.33
CA THR A 167 -2.93 11.41 -16.60
C THR A 167 -1.68 12.03 -15.99
N LEU A 168 -1.36 11.71 -14.72
CA LEU A 168 -0.16 12.22 -14.05
C LEU A 168 1.12 11.66 -14.65
N TRP A 169 1.12 10.40 -15.09
CA TRP A 169 2.26 9.81 -15.77
C TRP A 169 2.45 10.34 -17.19
N SER A 170 1.40 10.66 -17.93
CA SER A 170 1.49 11.21 -19.28
C SER A 170 2.18 12.57 -19.34
N ILE A 171 2.02 13.40 -18.29
CA ILE A 171 2.68 14.71 -18.15
C ILE A 171 4.04 14.64 -17.47
N SER A 172 4.46 13.44 -17.04
CA SER A 172 5.75 13.24 -16.37
C SER A 172 6.87 13.07 -17.37
N SER A 173 8.06 13.61 -17.05
CA SER A 173 9.26 13.42 -17.87
C SER A 173 9.67 11.92 -17.91
N SER A 174 10.16 11.46 -19.06
CA SER A 174 10.58 10.09 -19.32
C SER A 174 11.93 9.69 -18.69
N THR A 175 12.40 10.38 -17.66
CA THR A 175 13.61 10.03 -16.92
C THR A 175 13.38 8.88 -15.93
N ALA A 176 14.45 8.23 -15.48
CA ALA A 176 14.41 7.13 -14.52
C ALA A 176 13.61 7.42 -13.23
N GLN A 177 13.46 8.70 -12.88
CA GLN A 177 12.50 9.20 -11.90
C GLN A 177 11.53 10.15 -12.60
N GLY A 178 10.33 9.65 -12.96
CA GLY A 178 9.29 10.49 -13.52
C GLY A 178 9.08 11.74 -12.65
N LYS A 179 8.92 12.88 -13.29
CA LYS A 179 8.64 14.16 -12.62
C LYS A 179 7.75 15.03 -13.50
N PHE A 180 6.67 15.54 -12.94
CA PHE A 180 5.86 16.56 -13.57
C PHE A 180 5.96 17.91 -12.85
N ASN A 181 5.68 18.99 -13.57
CA ASN A 181 5.68 20.34 -13.04
C ASN A 181 4.24 20.88 -12.91
N LYS A 182 4.07 21.92 -12.10
CA LYS A 182 2.76 22.56 -11.89
C LYS A 182 2.16 23.19 -13.16
N THR A 183 2.98 23.57 -14.13
CA THR A 183 2.51 24.23 -15.36
C THR A 183 1.77 23.22 -16.24
N ASP A 184 2.34 22.04 -16.41
CA ASP A 184 1.69 20.98 -17.18
C ASP A 184 0.52 20.38 -16.39
N PHE A 185 0.65 20.23 -15.06
CA PHE A 185 -0.43 19.79 -14.21
C PHE A 185 -1.67 20.68 -14.24
N ARG A 186 -1.50 22.01 -14.33
CA ARG A 186 -2.62 22.96 -14.50
C ARG A 186 -3.42 22.75 -15.77
N LYS A 187 -2.83 22.15 -16.79
CA LYS A 187 -3.43 21.93 -18.10
C LYS A 187 -4.12 20.57 -18.25
N VAL A 188 -3.99 19.67 -17.28
CA VAL A 188 -4.64 18.36 -17.38
C VAL A 188 -6.14 18.52 -17.50
N LEU A 189 -6.75 17.66 -18.30
CA LEU A 189 -8.19 17.57 -18.44
C LEU A 189 -8.78 16.82 -17.25
N VAL A 190 -9.85 17.37 -16.70
CA VAL A 190 -10.63 16.75 -15.62
C VAL A 190 -12.11 16.75 -16.01
N PRO A 191 -12.82 15.62 -15.85
CA PRO A 191 -14.25 15.55 -16.12
C PRO A 191 -15.02 16.11 -14.93
N ILE A 192 -15.95 17.00 -15.16
CA ILE A 192 -16.73 17.69 -14.11
C ILE A 192 -18.21 17.42 -14.31
N PRO A 193 -18.84 16.59 -13.43
CA PRO A 193 -20.28 16.42 -13.34
C PRO A 193 -20.97 17.66 -12.79
N PRO A 194 -22.28 17.80 -12.98
CA PRO A 194 -23.10 18.73 -12.20
C PRO A 194 -22.93 18.48 -10.70
N ILE A 195 -22.96 19.55 -9.88
CA ILE A 195 -22.61 19.49 -8.45
C ILE A 195 -23.44 18.45 -7.66
N GLU A 196 -24.74 18.34 -7.97
CA GLU A 196 -25.61 17.34 -7.34
C GLU A 196 -25.22 15.90 -7.70
N GLU A 197 -24.71 15.69 -8.90
CA GLU A 197 -24.23 14.40 -9.33
C GLU A 197 -22.88 14.06 -8.71
N GLN A 198 -21.95 15.03 -8.58
CA GLN A 198 -20.72 14.86 -7.81
C GLN A 198 -21.05 14.38 -6.39
N ASN A 199 -22.00 15.04 -5.70
CA ASN A 199 -22.44 14.67 -4.36
C ASN A 199 -22.94 13.23 -4.28
N ARG A 200 -23.81 12.83 -5.23
CA ARG A 200 -24.34 11.47 -5.27
C ARG A 200 -23.25 10.42 -5.49
N ILE A 201 -22.34 10.68 -6.42
CA ILE A 201 -21.22 9.77 -6.72
C ILE A 201 -20.28 9.65 -5.52
N VAL A 202 -19.84 10.79 -4.95
CA VAL A 202 -18.93 10.82 -3.79
C VAL A 202 -19.57 10.12 -2.58
N THR A 203 -20.85 10.34 -2.32
CA THR A 203 -21.58 9.67 -1.25
C THR A 203 -21.61 8.16 -1.48
N LYS A 204 -21.88 7.73 -2.72
CA LYS A 204 -21.94 6.30 -3.05
C LYS A 204 -20.59 5.61 -2.92
N ILE A 205 -19.50 6.27 -3.31
CA ILE A 205 -18.13 5.76 -3.10
C ILE A 205 -17.85 5.60 -1.60
N LYS A 206 -18.20 6.60 -0.77
CA LYS A 206 -18.03 6.52 0.69
C LYS A 206 -18.84 5.39 1.33
N GLU A 207 -20.05 5.14 0.87
CA GLU A 207 -20.90 4.02 1.32
C GLU A 207 -20.28 2.65 0.98
N LEU A 208 -19.67 2.53 -0.20
CA LEU A 208 -19.11 1.27 -0.67
C LEU A 208 -17.73 0.96 -0.09
N SER A 209 -16.93 1.97 0.24
CA SER A 209 -15.56 1.81 0.73
C SER A 209 -15.42 0.80 1.89
N PRO A 210 -16.27 0.81 2.95
CA PRO A 210 -16.16 -0.16 4.04
C PRO A 210 -16.39 -1.61 3.61
N TYR A 211 -17.22 -1.84 2.59
CA TYR A 211 -17.48 -3.18 2.04
C TYR A 211 -16.28 -3.68 1.23
N ILE A 212 -15.64 -2.79 0.46
CA ILE A 212 -14.42 -3.10 -0.29
C ILE A 212 -13.28 -3.46 0.67
N GLU A 213 -13.12 -2.71 1.77
CA GLU A 213 -12.12 -3.02 2.80
C GLU A 213 -12.35 -4.38 3.47
N LYS A 214 -13.61 -4.71 3.79
CA LYS A 214 -13.96 -6.03 4.34
C LYS A 214 -13.66 -7.14 3.36
N TYR A 215 -14.00 -6.94 2.09
CA TYR A 215 -13.71 -7.92 1.04
C TYR A 215 -12.20 -8.12 0.88
N SER A 216 -11.42 -7.04 0.81
CA SER A 216 -9.95 -7.12 0.70
C SER A 216 -9.33 -7.93 1.84
N LYS A 217 -9.71 -7.65 3.08
CA LYS A 217 -9.24 -8.42 4.24
C LYS A 217 -9.63 -9.91 4.19
N ALA A 218 -10.85 -10.20 3.76
CA ALA A 218 -11.29 -11.58 3.62
C ALA A 218 -10.52 -12.32 2.51
N GLN A 219 -10.23 -11.63 1.40
CA GLN A 219 -9.44 -12.16 0.30
C GLN A 219 -7.99 -12.42 0.72
N GLU A 220 -7.36 -11.47 1.42
CA GLU A 220 -6.00 -11.64 1.96
C GLU A 220 -5.90 -12.88 2.87
N HIS A 221 -6.88 -13.08 3.77
CA HIS A 221 -6.94 -14.28 4.60
C HIS A 221 -7.07 -15.57 3.77
N LEU A 222 -7.93 -15.54 2.76
CA LEU A 222 -8.13 -16.69 1.87
C LEU A 222 -6.84 -17.04 1.12
N ASP A 223 -6.12 -16.04 0.62
CA ASP A 223 -4.87 -16.24 -0.09
C ASP A 223 -3.77 -16.83 0.82
N VAL A 224 -3.67 -16.36 2.07
CA VAL A 224 -2.77 -16.95 3.07
C VAL A 224 -3.12 -18.42 3.33
N TRP A 225 -4.41 -18.74 3.52
CA TRP A 225 -4.86 -20.11 3.71
C TRP A 225 -4.58 -21.01 2.51
N ASN A 226 -4.82 -20.52 1.30
CA ASN A 226 -4.57 -21.28 0.06
C ASN A 226 -3.09 -21.65 -0.10
N VAL A 227 -2.18 -20.76 0.27
CA VAL A 227 -0.73 -21.03 0.25
C VAL A 227 -0.33 -22.03 1.33
N ALA A 228 -0.88 -21.89 2.55
CA ALA A 228 -0.49 -22.70 3.70
C ALA A 228 -1.15 -24.09 3.75
N ILE A 229 -2.32 -24.28 3.12
CA ILE A 229 -3.15 -25.47 3.28
C ILE A 229 -2.43 -26.77 2.97
N LYS A 230 -1.60 -26.80 1.95
CA LYS A 230 -0.84 -27.99 1.55
C LYS A 230 0.12 -28.45 2.65
N GLU A 231 0.85 -27.52 3.23
CA GLU A 231 1.82 -27.81 4.28
C GLU A 231 1.13 -28.21 5.59
N ILE A 232 0.05 -27.51 5.94
CA ILE A 232 -0.78 -27.83 7.13
C ILE A 232 -1.36 -29.23 7.00
N LEU A 233 -1.91 -29.56 5.83
CA LEU A 233 -2.49 -30.88 5.58
C LEU A 233 -1.43 -32.00 5.66
N GLN A 234 -0.26 -31.78 5.06
CA GLN A 234 0.84 -32.75 5.16
C GLN A 234 1.27 -32.99 6.62
N LYS A 235 1.42 -31.92 7.40
CA LYS A 235 1.76 -32.03 8.83
C LYS A 235 0.67 -32.76 9.63
N SER A 236 -0.59 -32.47 9.35
CA SER A 236 -1.73 -33.12 10.00
C SER A 236 -1.76 -34.62 9.68
N ILE A 237 -1.60 -35.00 8.41
CA ILE A 237 -1.55 -36.43 8.00
C ILE A 237 -0.36 -37.12 8.67
N LEU A 238 0.81 -36.53 8.72
CA LEU A 238 1.96 -37.10 9.40
C LEU A 238 1.72 -37.26 10.91
N GLN A 239 1.06 -36.31 11.54
CA GLN A 239 0.70 -36.38 12.95
C GLN A 239 -0.23 -37.56 13.25
N GLU A 240 -1.28 -37.74 12.45
CA GLU A 240 -2.20 -38.84 12.54
C GLU A 240 -1.51 -40.20 12.28
N ALA A 241 -0.60 -40.24 11.30
CA ALA A 241 0.21 -41.43 11.00
C ALA A 241 1.10 -41.85 12.18
N ILE A 242 1.83 -40.87 12.76
CA ILE A 242 2.75 -41.14 13.90
C ILE A 242 1.97 -41.58 15.15
N GLN A 243 0.74 -41.08 15.32
CA GLN A 243 -0.14 -41.47 16.43
C GLN A 243 -0.85 -42.81 16.19
N GLY A 244 -0.63 -43.47 15.06
CA GLY A 244 -1.28 -44.74 14.72
C GLY A 244 -2.79 -44.63 14.42
N LYS A 245 -3.26 -43.40 14.09
CA LYS A 245 -4.69 -43.13 13.83
C LYS A 245 -5.03 -43.14 12.34
N LEU A 246 -4.02 -43.08 11.45
CA LEU A 246 -4.24 -42.92 10.01
C LEU A 246 -4.79 -44.19 9.35
N VAL A 247 -4.35 -45.36 9.84
CA VAL A 247 -4.80 -46.67 9.35
C VAL A 247 -5.22 -47.54 10.53
N PRO A 248 -6.20 -48.45 10.34
CA PRO A 248 -6.56 -49.43 11.38
C PRO A 248 -5.41 -50.41 11.60
N GLN A 249 -5.22 -50.83 12.85
CA GLN A 249 -4.26 -51.88 13.17
C GLN A 249 -4.82 -53.27 12.76
N ILE A 250 -3.96 -54.05 12.14
CA ILE A 250 -4.28 -55.40 11.66
C ILE A 250 -3.50 -56.41 12.53
N ALA A 251 -4.19 -57.26 13.26
CA ALA A 251 -3.59 -58.17 14.24
C ALA A 251 -2.64 -59.22 13.60
N GLU A 252 -2.89 -59.58 12.35
CA GLU A 252 -2.12 -60.57 11.60
C GLU A 252 -0.74 -60.02 11.09
N GLU A 253 -0.52 -58.72 11.18
CA GLU A 253 0.74 -58.10 10.75
C GLU A 253 1.90 -58.26 11.74
N GLY A 254 1.65 -58.86 12.90
CA GLY A 254 2.64 -59.07 13.96
C GLY A 254 2.81 -57.86 14.89
N THR A 255 3.83 -57.90 15.72
CA THR A 255 4.09 -56.86 16.72
C THR A 255 5.41 -56.14 16.50
N ALA A 256 5.53 -54.90 16.93
CA ALA A 256 6.80 -54.13 16.93
C ALA A 256 7.87 -54.83 17.80
N GLN A 257 7.46 -55.60 18.83
CA GLN A 257 8.37 -56.37 19.68
C GLN A 257 9.09 -57.45 18.88
N GLU A 258 8.40 -58.21 18.03
CA GLU A 258 8.99 -59.25 17.17
C GLU A 258 9.99 -58.63 16.19
N LEU A 259 9.68 -57.48 15.62
CA LEU A 259 10.61 -56.74 14.77
C LEU A 259 11.88 -56.29 15.51
N LEU A 260 11.75 -55.79 16.74
CA LEU A 260 12.87 -55.36 17.57
C LEU A 260 13.76 -56.53 17.98
N GLU A 261 13.18 -57.72 18.31
CA GLU A 261 13.91 -58.92 18.60
C GLU A 261 14.75 -59.41 17.39
N HIS A 262 14.16 -59.35 16.20
CA HIS A 262 14.85 -59.67 14.96
C HIS A 262 16.02 -58.72 14.72
N VAL A 263 15.82 -57.41 14.86
CA VAL A 263 16.87 -56.39 14.73
C VAL A 263 18.02 -56.61 15.74
N LYS A 264 17.72 -56.98 16.99
CA LYS A 264 18.69 -57.28 18.02
C LYS A 264 19.53 -58.53 17.65
N ALA A 265 18.91 -59.59 17.17
CA ALA A 265 19.60 -60.79 16.70
C ALA A 265 20.55 -60.47 15.53
N GLU A 266 20.13 -59.65 14.59
CA GLU A 266 20.94 -59.26 13.46
C GLU A 266 22.14 -58.37 13.89
N LYS A 267 21.94 -57.40 14.79
CA LYS A 267 23.04 -56.61 15.38
C LYS A 267 24.07 -57.52 16.08
N GLN A 268 23.62 -58.52 16.87
CA GLN A 268 24.52 -59.47 17.52
C GLN A 268 25.38 -60.26 16.52
N LYS A 269 24.78 -60.67 15.38
CA LYS A 269 25.48 -61.38 14.31
C LYS A 269 26.56 -60.48 13.66
N LEU A 270 26.21 -59.24 13.35
CA LEU A 270 27.13 -58.25 12.77
C LEU A 270 28.28 -57.91 13.73
N VAL A 271 28.06 -57.86 15.02
CA VAL A 271 29.15 -57.70 16.02
C VAL A 271 30.08 -58.91 16.06
N LYS A 272 29.52 -60.13 15.98
CA LYS A 272 30.34 -61.37 15.92
C LYS A 272 31.19 -61.42 14.62
N GLU A 273 30.67 -60.93 13.53
CA GLU A 273 31.35 -60.81 12.24
C GLU A 273 32.38 -59.66 12.19
N GLY A 274 32.50 -58.86 13.25
CA GLY A 274 33.40 -57.72 13.31
C GLY A 274 32.98 -56.51 12.46
N LYS A 275 31.75 -56.54 11.92
CA LYS A 275 31.17 -55.46 11.09
C LYS A 275 30.56 -54.33 11.91
N LEU A 276 30.23 -54.60 13.20
CA LEU A 276 29.63 -53.61 14.09
C LEU A 276 30.40 -53.60 15.43
N LYS A 277 30.51 -52.41 16.04
CA LYS A 277 31.20 -52.27 17.34
C LYS A 277 30.30 -52.86 18.48
N LYS A 278 30.91 -53.42 19.52
CA LYS A 278 30.21 -53.97 20.69
C LYS A 278 29.33 -52.91 21.37
N SER A 279 29.67 -51.62 21.32
CA SER A 279 28.87 -50.55 21.88
C SER A 279 27.49 -50.39 21.21
N ALA A 280 27.28 -50.95 20.03
CA ALA A 280 25.98 -50.93 19.35
C ALA A 280 24.97 -51.93 19.92
N LEU A 281 25.36 -52.76 20.89
CA LEU A 281 24.49 -53.67 21.62
C LEU A 281 24.00 -53.10 22.96
N ASN A 282 24.39 -51.87 23.30
CA ASN A 282 23.85 -51.18 24.47
C ASN A 282 22.42 -50.70 24.13
N ASP A 283 21.47 -51.59 24.42
CA ASP A 283 20.06 -51.31 24.19
C ASP A 283 19.41 -50.84 25.49
N SER A 284 18.59 -49.82 25.41
CA SER A 284 17.62 -49.50 26.46
C SER A 284 16.25 -50.06 26.10
N VAL A 285 15.42 -50.26 27.11
CA VAL A 285 14.03 -50.71 26.94
C VAL A 285 13.11 -49.69 27.54
N ILE A 286 12.21 -49.17 26.71
CA ILE A 286 11.13 -48.28 27.18
C ILE A 286 9.93 -49.15 27.54
N PHE A 287 9.40 -48.98 28.72
CA PHE A 287 8.25 -49.70 29.22
C PHE A 287 7.30 -48.79 30.00
N HIS A 288 6.06 -49.22 30.14
CA HIS A 288 5.04 -48.54 30.92
C HIS A 288 5.11 -49.00 32.36
N GLY A 289 5.38 -48.11 33.31
CA GLY A 289 5.42 -48.42 34.74
C GLY A 289 4.03 -48.55 35.34
N ASP A 290 3.97 -49.03 36.60
CA ASP A 290 2.71 -49.22 37.33
C ASP A 290 1.99 -47.90 37.65
N ASP A 291 2.73 -46.78 37.59
CA ASP A 291 2.21 -45.42 37.77
C ASP A 291 1.69 -44.77 36.48
N ASN A 292 1.57 -45.58 35.43
CA ASN A 292 1.14 -45.14 34.09
C ASN A 292 2.08 -44.19 33.39
N LYS A 293 3.37 -44.16 33.77
CA LYS A 293 4.42 -43.35 33.16
C LYS A 293 5.34 -44.21 32.32
N TYR A 294 5.94 -43.59 31.32
CA TYR A 294 6.99 -44.24 30.53
C TYR A 294 8.34 -44.18 31.24
N CYS A 295 9.00 -45.34 31.36
CA CYS A 295 10.32 -45.45 31.93
C CYS A 295 11.28 -46.09 30.93
N GLU A 296 12.53 -45.62 30.93
CA GLU A 296 13.64 -46.21 30.17
C GLU A 296 14.53 -46.98 31.11
N LYS A 297 14.79 -48.26 30.81
CA LYS A 297 15.75 -49.09 31.52
C LYS A 297 16.98 -49.31 30.65
N SER A 298 18.15 -48.88 31.12
CA SER A 298 19.43 -49.10 30.48
C SER A 298 20.39 -49.80 31.47
N GLY A 299 20.61 -51.11 31.29
CA GLY A 299 21.34 -51.91 32.26
C GLY A 299 20.60 -52.03 33.60
N GLU A 300 21.22 -51.55 34.69
CA GLU A 300 20.60 -51.54 36.03
C GLU A 300 19.83 -50.24 36.32
N ASP A 301 20.06 -49.20 35.51
CA ASP A 301 19.44 -47.90 35.73
C ASP A 301 18.05 -47.80 35.08
N THR A 302 17.10 -47.21 35.82
CA THR A 302 15.74 -46.92 35.32
C THR A 302 15.46 -45.44 35.51
N ILE A 303 15.09 -44.76 34.43
CA ILE A 303 14.79 -43.32 34.41
C ILE A 303 13.35 -43.15 33.91
N CYS A 304 12.55 -42.32 34.58
CA CYS A 304 11.24 -41.91 34.13
C CYS A 304 11.41 -40.83 33.04
N ILE A 305 10.76 -41.01 31.88
CA ILE A 305 10.91 -40.16 30.70
C ILE A 305 9.64 -39.38 30.32
N ASP A 306 8.65 -39.38 31.19
CA ASP A 306 7.43 -38.55 31.07
C ASP A 306 7.69 -37.09 31.42
#